data_9cd786fa609b81d3be57891ebb3341a2
#
_entry.id   9cd786fa609b81d3be57891ebb3341a2
#
_cell.length_a   1.000
_cell.length_b   1.000
_cell.length_c   1.000
_cell.angle_alpha   90.00
_cell.angle_beta   90.00
_cell.angle_gamma   90.00
#
_symmetry.space_group_name_H-M   'P 1'
#
loop_
_entity.id
_entity.type
_entity.pdbx_description
1 polymer ?
#
loop_
_entity_poly.entity_id
_entity_poly.type
_entity_poly.pdbx_seq_one_letter_code
_entity_poly.pdbx_strand_id
1 'polypeptide(L)'
;RYGLVGSEMCIRDRSSCKFVLIRQDPPFNLEYISSTYILDTIKDNVKIINDPTSIRNISEKLYSANYQKFMPETIFTQDIREVRNFFKKNKEIVIKPIHGYSGNDIHLIKIFRSKFISKFIKKHSYVMCQKFLPKIKYGDKRVFIINGKVCGAISRIPKKGSFLSNMSKGAKPV
;
A
#
# COMPACT_ATOMS: atom_id res chain seq x y z
N ARG A 1 28.67 -1.99 8.37
CA ARG A 1 28.45 -0.85 7.43
C ARG A 1 26.99 -0.84 7.04
N TYR A 2 26.27 0.19 7.39
CA TYR A 2 24.90 0.44 6.94
C TYR A 2 25.03 1.15 5.59
N GLY A 3 24.80 0.42 4.50
CA GLY A 3 24.78 1.01 3.15
C GLY A 3 23.39 1.49 2.81
N LEU A 4 23.19 2.80 2.71
CA LEU A 4 22.07 3.37 1.98
C LEU A 4 22.24 3.03 0.50
N VAL A 5 21.16 2.60 -0.14
CA VAL A 5 21.12 2.14 -1.53
C VAL A 5 21.42 3.31 -2.47
N GLY A 6 22.66 3.39 -2.93
CA GLY A 6 22.98 4.07 -4.18
C GLY A 6 22.77 3.10 -5.35
N SER A 7 22.58 3.64 -6.55
CA SER A 7 22.26 2.93 -7.80
C SER A 7 23.28 1.87 -8.27
N GLU A 8 24.32 1.60 -7.50
CA GLU A 8 25.46 0.75 -7.91
C GLU A 8 25.67 -0.50 -7.06
N MET A 9 24.67 -0.94 -6.28
CA MET A 9 24.88 -2.12 -5.42
C MET A 9 24.81 -3.43 -6.22
N CYS A 10 25.98 -3.90 -6.64
CA CYS A 10 26.19 -5.15 -7.34
C CYS A 10 25.76 -6.37 -6.48
N ILE A 11 25.29 -7.45 -7.10
CA ILE A 11 24.95 -8.73 -6.44
C ILE A 11 26.13 -9.24 -5.60
N ARG A 12 27.37 -9.07 -6.06
CA ARG A 12 28.58 -9.52 -5.37
C ARG A 12 28.75 -8.92 -3.97
N ASP A 13 28.40 -7.64 -3.80
CA ASP A 13 28.54 -6.99 -2.49
C ASP A 13 27.53 -7.51 -1.48
N ARG A 14 26.35 -7.92 -1.93
CA ARG A 14 25.28 -8.44 -1.07
C ARG A 14 25.53 -9.89 -0.64
N SER A 15 26.14 -10.70 -1.50
CA SER A 15 26.49 -12.11 -1.18
C SER A 15 27.53 -12.24 -0.07
N SER A 16 28.33 -11.18 0.19
CA SER A 16 29.28 -11.12 1.30
C SER A 16 28.65 -10.75 2.65
N CYS A 17 27.37 -10.34 2.67
CA CYS A 17 26.68 -9.98 3.89
C CYS A 17 26.15 -11.23 4.63
N LYS A 18 26.13 -11.21 5.97
CA LYS A 18 25.48 -12.26 6.77
C LYS A 18 23.97 -12.23 6.66
N PHE A 19 23.41 -11.03 6.48
CA PHE A 19 21.98 -10.82 6.26
C PHE A 19 21.71 -9.53 5.49
N VAL A 20 20.57 -9.48 4.81
CA VAL A 20 20.07 -8.31 4.08
C VAL A 20 18.67 -7.98 4.57
N LEU A 21 18.43 -6.71 4.90
CA LEU A 21 17.09 -6.21 5.22
C LEU A 21 16.54 -5.46 4.00
N ILE A 22 15.41 -5.92 3.48
CA ILE A 22 14.72 -5.21 2.40
C ILE A 22 13.93 -4.06 3.01
N ARG A 23 14.43 -2.85 2.81
CA ARG A 23 13.85 -1.58 3.30
C ARG A 23 13.65 -0.58 2.17
N GLN A 24 13.51 -1.07 0.94
CA GLN A 24 13.32 -0.23 -0.23
C GLN A 24 11.99 0.54 -0.12
N ASP A 25 12.05 1.85 -0.40
CA ASP A 25 10.87 2.70 -0.43
C ASP A 25 10.05 2.49 -1.72
N PRO A 26 8.74 2.73 -1.68
CA PRO A 26 7.92 2.77 -2.89
C PRO A 26 8.42 3.82 -3.90
N PRO A 27 8.10 3.69 -5.18
CA PRO A 27 6.97 2.94 -5.74
C PRO A 27 7.25 1.44 -5.95
N PHE A 28 6.20 0.62 -5.79
CA PHE A 28 6.23 -0.79 -6.15
C PHE A 28 6.05 -0.94 -7.67
N ASN A 29 7.14 -0.83 -8.40
CA ASN A 29 7.22 -0.84 -9.86
C ASN A 29 8.15 -1.96 -10.33
N LEU A 30 8.43 -2.01 -11.65
CA LEU A 30 9.31 -3.03 -12.22
C LEU A 30 10.73 -3.01 -11.63
N GLU A 31 11.26 -1.83 -11.32
CA GLU A 31 12.58 -1.70 -10.70
C GLU A 31 12.60 -2.32 -9.30
N TYR A 32 11.56 -2.02 -8.50
CA TYR A 32 11.38 -2.65 -7.19
C TYR A 32 11.27 -4.17 -7.32
N ILE A 33 10.43 -4.66 -8.23
CA ILE A 33 10.23 -6.10 -8.48
C ILE A 33 11.54 -6.74 -8.94
N SER A 34 12.27 -6.11 -9.86
CA SER A 34 13.55 -6.59 -10.36
C SER A 34 14.58 -6.74 -9.24
N SER A 35 14.65 -5.78 -8.31
CA SER A 35 15.54 -5.89 -7.15
C SER A 35 15.25 -7.10 -6.29
N THR A 36 13.98 -7.49 -6.15
CA THR A 36 13.58 -8.68 -5.39
C THR A 36 13.95 -9.97 -6.12
N TYR A 37 13.87 -10.02 -7.46
CA TYR A 37 14.37 -11.17 -8.24
C TYR A 37 15.88 -11.33 -8.10
N ILE A 38 16.62 -10.22 -8.14
CA ILE A 38 18.07 -10.23 -7.92
C ILE A 38 18.40 -10.79 -6.52
N LEU A 39 17.65 -10.41 -5.50
CA LEU A 39 17.85 -10.92 -4.15
C LEU A 39 17.53 -12.41 -4.03
N ASP A 40 16.56 -12.92 -4.79
CA ASP A 40 16.26 -14.35 -4.81
C ASP A 40 17.46 -15.19 -5.26
N THR A 41 18.35 -14.67 -6.10
CA THR A 41 19.53 -15.41 -6.60
C THR A 41 20.58 -15.69 -5.51
N ILE A 42 20.51 -15.00 -4.38
CA ILE A 42 21.48 -15.13 -3.28
C ILE A 42 20.82 -15.60 -1.96
N LYS A 43 19.52 -15.88 -1.94
CA LYS A 43 18.80 -16.18 -0.70
C LYS A 43 19.23 -17.46 0.00
N ASP A 44 19.82 -18.40 -0.73
CA ASP A 44 20.31 -19.66 -0.17
C ASP A 44 21.62 -19.47 0.62
N ASN A 45 22.36 -18.41 0.32
CA ASN A 45 23.66 -18.09 0.95
C ASN A 45 23.56 -16.93 1.97
N VAL A 46 22.51 -16.12 1.89
CA VAL A 46 22.35 -14.89 2.67
C VAL A 46 20.95 -14.86 3.29
N LYS A 47 20.86 -14.65 4.59
CA LYS A 47 19.55 -14.47 5.24
C LYS A 47 18.93 -13.14 4.83
N ILE A 48 17.83 -13.19 4.07
CA ILE A 48 17.13 -11.99 3.58
C ILE A 48 15.82 -11.80 4.37
N ILE A 49 15.57 -10.58 4.82
CA ILE A 49 14.39 -10.18 5.61
C ILE A 49 13.77 -8.92 4.96
N ASN A 50 12.51 -8.93 4.56
CA ASN A 50 11.61 -10.06 4.44
C ASN A 50 11.98 -10.90 3.22
N ASP A 51 11.34 -12.07 3.08
CA ASP A 51 11.53 -12.95 1.91
C ASP A 51 11.15 -12.23 0.59
N PRO A 52 12.04 -12.19 -0.43
CA PRO A 52 11.81 -11.44 -1.66
C PRO A 52 10.59 -11.90 -2.46
N THR A 53 10.34 -13.21 -2.50
CA THR A 53 9.20 -13.81 -3.16
C THR A 53 7.89 -13.38 -2.47
N SER A 54 7.88 -13.38 -1.14
CA SER A 54 6.73 -12.92 -0.36
C SER A 54 6.44 -11.43 -0.59
N ILE A 55 7.46 -10.59 -0.68
CA ILE A 55 7.30 -9.16 -0.99
C ILE A 55 6.61 -8.97 -2.35
N ARG A 56 7.02 -9.71 -3.37
CA ARG A 56 6.38 -9.64 -4.69
C ARG A 56 4.93 -10.09 -4.67
N ASN A 57 4.64 -11.18 -3.98
CA ASN A 57 3.35 -11.84 -4.00
C ASN A 57 2.32 -11.19 -3.07
N ILE A 58 2.77 -10.48 -2.04
CA ILE A 58 1.90 -9.81 -1.06
C ILE A 58 1.78 -8.32 -1.41
N SER A 59 1.07 -8.04 -2.50
CA SER A 59 0.72 -6.66 -2.88
C SER A 59 -0.12 -6.01 -1.78
N GLU A 60 0.30 -4.83 -1.31
CA GLU A 60 -0.29 -4.09 -0.18
C GLU A 60 -1.83 -4.03 -0.19
N LYS A 61 -2.43 -3.77 -1.35
CA LYS A 61 -3.89 -3.62 -1.47
C LYS A 61 -4.58 -4.85 -2.03
N LEU A 62 -4.02 -5.47 -3.09
CA LEU A 62 -4.67 -6.61 -3.73
C LEU A 62 -4.69 -7.84 -2.83
N TYR A 63 -3.61 -8.10 -2.09
CA TYR A 63 -3.56 -9.24 -1.18
C TYR A 63 -4.65 -9.18 -0.10
N SER A 64 -5.07 -7.97 0.29
CA SER A 64 -6.15 -7.77 1.25
C SER A 64 -7.51 -8.32 0.75
N ALA A 65 -7.69 -8.53 -0.56
CA ALA A 65 -8.89 -9.15 -1.13
C ALA A 65 -9.18 -10.55 -0.56
N ASN A 66 -8.15 -11.26 -0.09
CA ASN A 66 -8.30 -12.55 0.59
C ASN A 66 -8.93 -12.44 1.99
N TYR A 67 -9.02 -11.23 2.53
CA TYR A 67 -9.45 -10.95 3.90
C TYR A 67 -10.65 -9.99 3.96
N GLN A 68 -11.54 -10.07 2.97
CA GLN A 68 -12.69 -9.13 2.84
C GLN A 68 -13.56 -9.06 4.08
N LYS A 69 -13.71 -10.15 4.84
CA LYS A 69 -14.49 -10.16 6.11
C LYS A 69 -13.93 -9.20 7.18
N PHE A 70 -12.69 -8.78 7.07
CA PHE A 70 -12.05 -7.82 7.99
C PHE A 70 -11.94 -6.41 7.39
N MET A 71 -12.47 -6.19 6.21
CA MET A 71 -12.38 -4.92 5.49
C MET A 71 -13.75 -4.23 5.41
N PRO A 72 -13.78 -2.89 5.23
CA PRO A 72 -14.96 -2.25 4.69
C PRO A 72 -15.34 -2.87 3.35
N GLU A 73 -16.61 -2.79 2.97
CA GLU A 73 -17.02 -3.24 1.64
C GLU A 73 -16.11 -2.64 0.57
N THR A 74 -15.54 -3.50 -0.27
CA THR A 74 -14.45 -3.15 -1.19
C THR A 74 -14.64 -3.84 -2.52
N ILE A 75 -14.36 -3.12 -3.61
CA ILE A 75 -14.22 -3.69 -4.95
C ILE A 75 -12.87 -3.28 -5.56
N PHE A 76 -12.35 -4.13 -6.43
CA PHE A 76 -11.18 -3.86 -7.27
C PHE A 76 -11.64 -3.95 -8.72
N THR A 77 -11.53 -2.87 -9.48
CA THR A 77 -12.08 -2.82 -10.83
C THR A 77 -11.38 -1.81 -11.72
N GLN A 78 -11.55 -1.94 -13.02
CA GLN A 78 -11.25 -0.93 -14.05
C GLN A 78 -12.51 -0.50 -14.81
N ASP A 79 -13.69 -1.03 -14.43
CA ASP A 79 -14.97 -0.68 -15.08
C ASP A 79 -15.70 0.43 -14.32
N ILE A 80 -15.91 1.55 -14.97
CA ILE A 80 -16.64 2.70 -14.40
C ILE A 80 -18.09 2.33 -14.02
N ARG A 81 -18.71 1.34 -14.68
CA ARG A 81 -20.08 0.91 -14.36
C ARG A 81 -20.11 0.25 -12.98
N GLU A 82 -19.11 -0.57 -12.67
CA GLU A 82 -18.98 -1.18 -11.35
C GLU A 82 -18.74 -0.12 -10.26
N VAL A 83 -17.85 0.86 -10.51
CA VAL A 83 -17.64 1.99 -9.59
C VAL A 83 -18.94 2.75 -9.36
N ARG A 84 -19.73 2.98 -10.41
CA ARG A 84 -21.04 3.67 -10.32
C ARG A 84 -22.03 2.88 -9.46
N ASN A 85 -22.14 1.58 -9.69
CA ASN A 85 -23.04 0.72 -8.93
C ASN A 85 -22.63 0.67 -7.44
N PHE A 86 -21.33 0.55 -7.19
CA PHE A 86 -20.76 0.58 -5.84
C PHE A 86 -21.03 1.91 -5.13
N PHE A 87 -20.88 3.04 -5.84
CA PHE A 87 -21.21 4.37 -5.32
C PHE A 87 -22.71 4.51 -5.03
N LYS A 88 -23.60 4.06 -5.93
CA LYS A 88 -25.07 4.11 -5.71
C LYS A 88 -25.46 3.37 -4.43
N LYS A 89 -24.82 2.20 -4.17
CA LYS A 89 -25.06 1.39 -2.98
C LYS A 89 -24.56 2.08 -1.70
N ASN A 90 -23.33 2.59 -1.72
CA ASN A 90 -22.63 3.05 -0.51
C ASN A 90 -22.73 4.56 -0.26
N LYS A 91 -23.17 5.37 -1.24
CA LYS A 91 -23.32 6.84 -1.21
C LYS A 91 -22.01 7.61 -1.04
N GLU A 92 -21.15 7.20 -0.14
CA GLU A 92 -19.80 7.77 0.05
C GLU A 92 -18.77 6.64 -0.07
N ILE A 93 -17.82 6.81 -0.99
CA ILE A 93 -16.76 5.83 -1.22
C ILE A 93 -15.39 6.52 -1.30
N VAL A 94 -14.34 5.78 -0.99
CA VAL A 94 -12.96 6.20 -1.22
C VAL A 94 -12.43 5.44 -2.41
N ILE A 95 -11.90 6.15 -3.40
CA ILE A 95 -11.20 5.57 -4.56
C ILE A 95 -9.68 5.75 -4.39
N LYS A 96 -8.92 4.70 -4.67
CA LYS A 96 -7.47 4.63 -4.50
C LYS A 96 -6.82 3.91 -5.68
N PRO A 97 -5.62 4.30 -6.12
CA PRO A 97 -4.83 3.47 -7.04
C PRO A 97 -4.36 2.21 -6.30
N ILE A 98 -4.27 1.08 -7.01
CA ILE A 98 -3.81 -0.18 -6.41
C ILE A 98 -2.34 -0.06 -5.97
N HIS A 99 -1.49 0.50 -6.82
CA HIS A 99 -0.06 0.66 -6.56
C HIS A 99 0.33 2.02 -5.96
N GLY A 100 -0.65 2.77 -5.43
CA GLY A 100 -0.38 4.05 -4.75
C GLY A 100 0.19 3.86 -3.34
N TYR A 101 0.98 4.82 -2.88
CA TYR A 101 1.62 4.83 -1.56
C TYR A 101 1.48 6.19 -0.88
N SER A 102 1.78 6.28 0.39
CA SER A 102 1.81 7.52 1.20
C SER A 102 0.54 8.37 1.15
N GLY A 103 -0.61 7.77 0.85
CA GLY A 103 -1.88 8.51 0.72
C GLY A 103 -2.02 9.34 -0.55
N ASN A 104 -1.15 9.11 -1.55
CA ASN A 104 -1.24 9.82 -2.83
C ASN A 104 -2.43 9.30 -3.66
N ASP A 105 -3.08 10.22 -4.37
CA ASP A 105 -4.24 9.94 -5.22
C ASP A 105 -5.37 9.15 -4.51
N ILE A 106 -5.62 9.42 -3.23
CA ILE A 106 -6.78 8.90 -2.51
C ILE A 106 -7.85 9.97 -2.47
N HIS A 107 -9.04 9.64 -3.00
CA HIS A 107 -10.15 10.59 -3.11
C HIS A 107 -11.41 10.08 -2.44
N LEU A 108 -12.04 10.92 -1.63
CA LEU A 108 -13.38 10.70 -1.10
C LEU A 108 -14.40 11.19 -2.14
N ILE A 109 -15.25 10.28 -2.58
CA ILE A 109 -16.29 10.53 -3.58
C ILE A 109 -17.63 10.64 -2.86
N LYS A 110 -18.17 11.85 -2.78
CA LYS A 110 -19.51 12.16 -2.27
C LYS A 110 -20.48 12.46 -3.40
N ILE A 111 -19.98 12.87 -4.56
CA ILE A 111 -20.74 13.14 -5.77
C ILE A 111 -20.07 12.36 -6.91
N PHE A 112 -20.85 11.54 -7.63
CA PHE A 112 -20.33 10.74 -8.74
C PHE A 112 -20.10 11.62 -9.98
N ARG A 113 -18.85 11.89 -10.30
CA ARG A 113 -18.44 12.65 -11.49
C ARG A 113 -17.79 11.70 -12.50
N SER A 114 -18.58 11.26 -13.49
CA SER A 114 -18.13 10.25 -14.48
C SER A 114 -16.81 10.63 -15.16
N LYS A 115 -16.65 11.89 -15.57
CA LYS A 115 -15.42 12.38 -16.23
C LYS A 115 -14.19 12.24 -15.33
N PHE A 116 -14.32 12.53 -14.04
CA PHE A 116 -13.24 12.36 -13.06
C PHE A 116 -12.90 10.87 -12.89
N ILE A 117 -13.91 10.03 -12.66
CA ILE A 117 -13.69 8.59 -12.44
C ILE A 117 -13.07 7.93 -13.66
N SER A 118 -13.55 8.24 -14.88
CA SER A 118 -12.96 7.71 -16.12
C SER A 118 -11.49 8.12 -16.28
N LYS A 119 -11.17 9.40 -16.00
CA LYS A 119 -9.78 9.88 -16.05
C LYS A 119 -8.90 9.18 -15.02
N PHE A 120 -9.44 8.96 -13.82
CA PHE A 120 -8.75 8.28 -12.73
C PHE A 120 -8.44 6.82 -13.08
N ILE A 121 -9.44 6.07 -13.59
CA ILE A 121 -9.26 4.70 -14.07
C ILE A 121 -8.24 4.66 -15.22
N LYS A 122 -8.35 5.56 -16.21
CA LYS A 122 -7.39 5.62 -17.32
C LYS A 122 -5.94 5.85 -16.84
N LYS A 123 -5.76 6.66 -15.79
CA LYS A 123 -4.44 6.95 -15.21
C LYS A 123 -3.85 5.75 -14.46
N HIS A 124 -4.68 5.01 -13.73
CA HIS A 124 -4.21 4.01 -12.76
C HIS A 124 -4.52 2.57 -13.14
N SER A 125 -5.22 2.34 -14.26
CA SER A 125 -5.73 1.05 -14.75
C SER A 125 -6.71 0.44 -13.74
N TYR A 126 -6.26 -0.37 -12.82
CA TYR A 126 -7.08 -0.91 -11.74
C TYR A 126 -7.15 0.02 -10.54
N VAL A 127 -8.34 0.15 -9.97
CA VAL A 127 -8.59 0.97 -8.79
C VAL A 127 -9.27 0.14 -7.69
N MET A 128 -9.01 0.53 -6.45
CA MET A 128 -9.69 0.01 -5.27
C MET A 128 -10.73 1.02 -4.84
N CYS A 129 -12.00 0.62 -4.79
CA CYS A 129 -13.08 1.41 -4.21
C CYS A 129 -13.53 0.79 -2.90
N GLN A 130 -13.60 1.58 -1.84
CA GLN A 130 -14.04 1.15 -0.51
C GLN A 130 -15.14 2.04 0.01
N LYS A 131 -16.08 1.43 0.76
CA LYS A 131 -17.05 2.18 1.55
C LYS A 131 -16.31 3.13 2.49
N PHE A 132 -16.70 4.40 2.52
CA PHE A 132 -16.11 5.37 3.42
C PHE A 132 -16.48 5.07 4.88
N LEU A 133 -15.50 5.17 5.76
CA LEU A 133 -15.68 5.00 7.20
C LEU A 133 -15.57 6.36 7.91
N PRO A 134 -16.69 7.00 8.31
CA PRO A 134 -16.66 8.34 8.92
C PRO A 134 -15.87 8.42 10.23
N LYS A 135 -15.74 7.28 10.93
CA LYS A 135 -14.96 7.20 12.18
C LYS A 135 -13.45 7.42 12.00
N ILE A 136 -12.94 7.44 10.74
CA ILE A 136 -11.55 7.77 10.44
C ILE A 136 -11.12 9.13 11.00
N LYS A 137 -12.05 10.05 11.24
CA LYS A 137 -11.78 11.34 11.90
C LYS A 137 -11.16 11.19 13.30
N TYR A 138 -11.38 10.05 13.94
CA TYR A 138 -10.79 9.71 15.25
C TYR A 138 -9.44 8.99 15.11
N GLY A 139 -8.99 8.78 13.88
CA GLY A 139 -7.73 8.13 13.55
C GLY A 139 -7.84 6.67 13.17
N ASP A 140 -6.70 6.12 12.82
CA ASP A 140 -6.48 4.70 12.60
C ASP A 140 -5.34 4.20 13.52
N LYS A 141 -5.16 2.88 13.57
CA LYS A 141 -4.05 2.25 14.28
C LYS A 141 -3.13 1.54 13.30
N ARG A 142 -1.84 1.82 13.39
CA ARG A 142 -0.81 1.05 12.72
C ARG A 142 -0.19 0.08 13.70
N VAL A 143 -0.38 -1.20 13.46
CA VAL A 143 0.18 -2.28 14.29
C VAL A 143 1.46 -2.79 13.63
N PHE A 144 2.50 -2.97 14.43
CA PHE A 144 3.77 -3.55 14.01
C PHE A 144 3.84 -5.02 14.43
N ILE A 145 4.09 -5.88 13.45
CA ILE A 145 4.18 -7.32 13.66
C ILE A 145 5.57 -7.76 13.23
N ILE A 146 6.28 -8.46 14.13
CA ILE A 146 7.60 -9.04 13.85
C ILE A 146 7.51 -10.51 14.21
N ASN A 147 7.86 -11.36 13.27
CA ASN A 147 7.82 -12.82 13.44
C ASN A 147 6.47 -13.33 14.01
N GLY A 148 5.36 -12.84 13.46
CA GLY A 148 4.00 -13.20 13.86
C GLY A 148 3.53 -12.61 15.20
N LYS A 149 4.35 -11.84 15.92
CA LYS A 149 4.01 -11.22 17.21
C LYS A 149 3.79 -9.72 17.07
N VAL A 150 2.75 -9.22 17.74
CA VAL A 150 2.53 -7.78 17.85
C VAL A 150 3.61 -7.16 18.74
N CYS A 151 4.41 -6.27 18.17
CA CYS A 151 5.51 -5.59 18.86
C CYS A 151 5.16 -4.17 19.28
N GLY A 152 4.08 -3.61 18.76
CA GLY A 152 3.63 -2.27 19.12
C GLY A 152 2.55 -1.77 18.17
N ALA A 153 1.94 -0.66 18.55
CA ALA A 153 0.96 0.04 17.73
C ALA A 153 1.06 1.55 17.97
N ILE A 154 0.76 2.32 16.95
CA ILE A 154 0.58 3.78 17.05
C ILE A 154 -0.79 4.16 16.53
N SER A 155 -1.48 5.05 17.20
CA SER A 155 -2.66 5.72 16.68
C SER A 155 -2.21 6.89 15.80
N ARG A 156 -2.91 7.11 14.66
CA ARG A 156 -2.61 8.20 13.74
C ARG A 156 -3.87 9.00 13.53
N ILE A 157 -3.90 10.22 14.04
CA ILE A 157 -5.05 11.10 13.98
C ILE A 157 -4.92 12.03 12.77
N PRO A 158 -5.87 12.03 11.81
CA PRO A 158 -5.85 12.93 10.66
C PRO A 158 -5.79 14.39 11.08
N LYS A 159 -5.16 15.22 10.25
CA LYS A 159 -5.25 16.67 10.38
C LYS A 159 -6.72 17.10 10.26
N LYS A 160 -7.12 18.13 11.03
CA LYS A 160 -8.48 18.71 10.96
C LYS A 160 -8.89 19.01 9.50
N GLY A 161 -10.06 18.50 9.10
CA GLY A 161 -10.56 18.61 7.73
C GLY A 161 -10.03 17.58 6.74
N SER A 162 -9.13 16.67 7.16
CA SER A 162 -8.61 15.57 6.35
C SER A 162 -9.22 14.24 6.80
N PHE A 163 -9.27 13.27 5.88
CA PHE A 163 -9.58 11.87 6.18
C PHE A 163 -8.36 10.95 5.98
N LEU A 164 -7.18 11.53 5.70
CA LEU A 164 -5.94 10.79 5.49
C LEU A 164 -5.16 10.71 6.80
N SER A 165 -4.94 9.49 7.30
CA SER A 165 -4.15 9.22 8.51
C SER A 165 -2.66 9.00 8.25
N ASN A 166 -2.18 9.28 7.02
CA ASN A 166 -0.77 9.18 6.71
C ASN A 166 0.01 10.32 7.38
N MET A 167 1.10 9.99 8.09
CA MET A 167 1.97 11.00 8.73
C MET A 167 2.56 11.98 7.71
N SER A 168 2.91 11.49 6.50
CA SER A 168 3.34 12.33 5.37
C SER A 168 2.27 13.32 4.87
N LYS A 169 1.01 13.15 5.28
CA LYS A 169 -0.13 14.05 5.01
C LYS A 169 -0.52 14.89 6.23
N GLY A 170 0.33 14.91 7.26
CA GLY A 170 0.16 15.73 8.44
C GLY A 170 -0.68 15.10 9.56
N ALA A 171 -0.93 13.79 9.52
CA ALA A 171 -1.51 13.10 10.66
C ALA A 171 -0.53 13.07 11.84
N LYS A 172 -1.09 13.17 13.05
CA LYS A 172 -0.31 13.15 14.29
C LYS A 172 -0.29 11.74 14.87
N PRO A 173 0.89 11.19 15.23
CA PRO A 173 0.99 9.95 16.01
C PRO A 173 0.60 10.21 17.47
N VAL A 174 -0.08 9.24 18.07
CA VAL A 174 -0.49 9.22 19.49
C VAL A 174 -0.29 7.81 20.03
#